data_5e610a3a50bcd9628bf003a26bcca71b
#
_entry.id   5e610a3a50bcd9628bf003a26bcca71b
#
_cell.length_a   1.000
_cell.length_b   1.000
_cell.length_c   1.000
_cell.angle_alpha   90.00
_cell.angle_beta   90.00
_cell.angle_gamma   90.00
#
_symmetry.space_group_name_H-M   'P 1'
#
loop_
_entity.id
_entity.type
_entity.pdbx_description
1 polymer ?
#
loop_
_entity_poly.entity_id
_entity_poly.type
_entity_poly.pdbx_seq_one_letter_code
_entity_poly.pdbx_strand_id
1 'polypeptide(L)'
;MTVGMVPGASIAGMVFSLVVSFALPIGLFVYAKKKLGAKAAPFFIGCGVFFVMVLMLEAAIHRIVFQLAGEALTGSVILYAVYGGLMAALFEETGRYIAMRFLVKPMDFPNAFMYGAGHGGMEAMLLCGVASISNIAGAVMIN
;
A
#
# COMPACT_ATOMS: atom_id res chain seq x y z
N MET A 1 11.16 -34.48 2.54
CA MET A 1 9.89 -33.79 2.21
C MET A 1 10.06 -33.28 0.79
N THR A 2 9.31 -33.80 -0.17
CA THR A 2 9.26 -33.23 -1.53
C THR A 2 8.55 -31.88 -1.42
N VAL A 3 9.28 -30.79 -1.61
CA VAL A 3 8.69 -29.47 -1.76
C VAL A 3 7.81 -29.56 -3.01
N GLY A 4 6.50 -29.43 -2.85
CA GLY A 4 5.58 -29.49 -3.97
C GLY A 4 5.83 -28.32 -4.94
N MET A 5 5.77 -28.60 -6.24
CA MET A 5 5.86 -27.55 -7.27
C MET A 5 4.76 -26.51 -7.10
N VAL A 6 5.08 -25.24 -7.33
CA VAL A 6 4.08 -24.17 -7.33
C VAL A 6 3.24 -24.26 -8.60
N PRO A 7 1.90 -24.37 -8.49
CA PRO A 7 1.03 -24.51 -9.65
C PRO A 7 1.13 -23.31 -10.60
N GLY A 8 1.08 -23.57 -11.91
CA GLY A 8 1.12 -22.52 -12.94
C GLY A 8 0.02 -21.46 -12.78
N ALA A 9 -1.17 -21.85 -12.30
CA ALA A 9 -2.26 -20.93 -12.01
C ALA A 9 -1.88 -19.93 -10.88
N SER A 10 -1.13 -20.37 -9.86
CA SER A 10 -0.64 -19.49 -8.80
C SER A 10 0.37 -18.49 -9.34
N ILE A 11 1.30 -18.95 -10.20
CA ILE A 11 2.28 -18.06 -10.84
C ILE A 11 1.56 -17.03 -11.74
N ALA A 12 0.57 -17.45 -12.52
CA ALA A 12 -0.24 -16.55 -13.34
C ALA A 12 -0.97 -15.49 -12.48
N GLY A 13 -1.51 -15.88 -11.32
CA GLY A 13 -2.10 -14.94 -10.36
C GLY A 13 -1.11 -13.93 -9.81
N MET A 14 0.11 -14.36 -9.48
CA MET A 14 1.18 -13.46 -9.02
C MET A 14 1.60 -12.47 -10.11
N VAL A 15 1.72 -12.92 -11.37
CA VAL A 15 2.04 -12.06 -12.52
C VAL A 15 0.91 -11.05 -12.76
N PHE A 16 -0.35 -11.49 -12.70
CA PHE A 16 -1.50 -10.60 -12.80
C PHE A 16 -1.49 -9.53 -11.70
N SER A 17 -1.28 -9.93 -10.45
CA SER A 17 -1.17 -9.02 -9.30
C SER A 17 -0.05 -8.00 -9.50
N LEU A 18 1.13 -8.46 -9.94
CA LEU A 18 2.27 -7.60 -10.26
C LEU A 18 1.91 -6.55 -11.31
N VAL A 19 1.34 -6.99 -12.44
CA VAL A 19 0.98 -6.08 -13.53
C VAL A 19 -0.05 -5.04 -13.07
N VAL A 20 -1.11 -5.47 -12.40
CA VAL A 20 -2.18 -4.56 -11.93
C VAL A 20 -1.66 -3.57 -10.89
N SER A 21 -0.79 -4.02 -9.97
CA SER A 21 -0.22 -3.15 -8.92
C SER A 21 0.56 -1.95 -9.48
N PHE A 22 1.17 -2.08 -10.65
CA PHE A 22 1.88 -0.98 -11.31
C PHE A 22 1.04 -0.29 -12.38
N ALA A 23 0.34 -1.04 -13.22
CA ALA A 23 -0.40 -0.49 -14.35
C ALA A 23 -1.57 0.39 -13.89
N LEU A 24 -2.29 -0.01 -12.83
CA LEU A 24 -3.45 0.73 -12.37
C LEU A 24 -3.09 2.12 -11.83
N PRO A 25 -2.14 2.30 -10.89
CA PRO A 25 -1.76 3.63 -10.41
C PRO A 25 -1.21 4.55 -11.51
N ILE A 26 -0.42 3.99 -12.43
CA ILE A 26 0.10 4.73 -13.58
C ILE A 26 -1.04 5.16 -14.50
N GLY A 27 -1.98 4.25 -14.78
CA GLY A 27 -3.18 4.54 -15.57
C GLY A 27 -4.04 5.62 -14.95
N LEU A 28 -4.27 5.56 -13.63
CA LEU A 28 -5.02 6.58 -12.88
C LEU A 28 -4.31 7.93 -12.88
N PHE A 29 -2.99 7.95 -12.75
CA PHE A 29 -2.19 9.17 -12.89
C PHE A 29 -2.39 9.81 -14.26
N VAL A 30 -2.23 9.03 -15.34
CA VAL A 30 -2.40 9.51 -16.71
C VAL A 30 -3.82 10.00 -16.96
N TYR A 31 -4.82 9.26 -16.50
CA TYR A 31 -6.23 9.63 -16.60
C TYR A 31 -6.52 10.95 -15.87
N ALA A 32 -6.12 11.06 -14.61
CA ALA A 32 -6.33 12.27 -13.83
C ALA A 32 -5.62 13.49 -14.46
N LYS A 33 -4.40 13.29 -14.95
CA LYS A 33 -3.63 14.33 -15.61
C LYS A 33 -4.29 14.80 -16.93
N LYS A 34 -4.69 13.86 -17.80
CA LYS A 34 -5.16 14.18 -19.15
C LYS A 34 -6.66 14.48 -19.23
N LYS A 35 -7.48 13.83 -18.41
CA LYS A 35 -8.95 13.94 -18.49
C LYS A 35 -9.55 14.85 -17.43
N LEU A 36 -8.99 14.84 -16.21
CA LEU A 36 -9.50 15.65 -15.11
C LEU A 36 -8.73 16.98 -14.94
N GLY A 37 -7.62 17.18 -15.65
CA GLY A 37 -6.81 18.38 -15.52
C GLY A 37 -6.05 18.51 -14.19
N ALA A 38 -5.88 17.39 -13.45
CA ALA A 38 -5.21 17.38 -12.17
C ALA A 38 -3.73 17.79 -12.27
N LYS A 39 -3.19 18.42 -11.22
CA LYS A 39 -1.75 18.64 -11.09
C LYS A 39 -1.04 17.31 -10.78
N ALA A 40 0.22 17.18 -11.16
CA ALA A 40 1.01 15.98 -10.84
C ALA A 40 1.45 15.92 -9.37
N ALA A 41 1.69 17.09 -8.74
CA ALA A 41 2.21 17.16 -7.37
C ALA A 41 1.38 16.38 -6.34
N PRO A 42 0.03 16.39 -6.33
CA PRO A 42 -0.77 15.61 -5.41
C PRO A 42 -0.48 14.10 -5.44
N PHE A 43 -0.14 13.54 -6.61
CA PHE A 43 0.26 12.13 -6.70
C PHE A 43 1.50 11.83 -5.85
N PHE A 44 2.54 12.62 -6.01
CA PHE A 44 3.78 12.44 -5.26
C PHE A 44 3.61 12.77 -3.77
N ILE A 45 2.74 13.73 -3.43
CA ILE A 45 2.35 13.98 -2.05
C ILE A 45 1.68 12.73 -1.45
N GLY A 46 0.76 12.10 -2.19
CA GLY A 46 0.11 10.84 -1.76
C GLY A 46 1.12 9.72 -1.52
N CYS A 47 2.04 9.50 -2.46
CA CYS A 47 3.13 8.53 -2.31
C CYS A 47 3.99 8.82 -1.06
N GLY A 48 4.40 10.07 -0.86
CA GLY A 48 5.22 10.47 0.28
C GLY A 48 4.50 10.32 1.62
N VAL A 49 3.21 10.64 1.67
CA VAL A 49 2.40 10.48 2.89
C VAL A 49 2.26 9.00 3.26
N PHE A 50 1.95 8.12 2.31
CA PHE A 50 1.93 6.68 2.56
C PHE A 50 3.28 6.20 3.10
N PHE A 51 4.37 6.57 2.44
CA PHE A 51 5.71 6.17 2.86
C PHE A 51 6.04 6.62 4.29
N VAL A 52 5.79 7.87 4.63
CA VAL A 52 6.12 8.41 5.96
C VAL A 52 5.18 7.87 7.03
N MET A 53 3.86 7.92 6.80
CA MET A 53 2.89 7.58 7.83
C MET A 53 2.82 6.08 8.07
N VAL A 54 2.82 5.26 7.01
CA VAL A 54 2.63 3.81 7.12
C VAL A 54 3.97 3.10 7.26
N LEU A 55 4.89 3.29 6.30
CA LEU A 55 6.13 2.50 6.29
C LEU A 55 7.16 2.96 7.33
N MET A 56 7.11 4.22 7.77
CA MET A 56 8.03 4.70 8.79
C MET A 56 7.38 4.78 10.17
N LEU A 57 6.34 5.60 10.33
CA LEU A 57 5.78 5.88 11.66
C LEU A 57 4.97 4.71 12.20
N GLU A 58 4.00 4.20 11.43
CA GLU A 58 3.18 3.06 11.87
C GLU A 58 4.05 1.81 12.08
N ALA A 59 4.96 1.50 11.16
CA ALA A 59 5.88 0.37 11.29
C ALA A 59 6.79 0.49 12.53
N ALA A 60 7.24 1.70 12.88
CA ALA A 60 8.03 1.93 14.09
C ALA A 60 7.21 1.67 15.35
N ILE A 61 5.95 2.14 15.39
CA ILE A 61 5.04 1.88 16.52
C ILE A 61 4.69 0.39 16.61
N HIS A 62 4.40 -0.27 15.49
CA HIS A 62 4.19 -1.72 15.47
C HIS A 62 5.35 -2.47 16.09
N ARG A 63 6.60 -2.12 15.74
CA ARG A 63 7.78 -2.76 16.32
C ARG A 63 7.80 -2.65 17.84
N ILE A 64 7.51 -1.46 18.38
CA ILE A 64 7.48 -1.23 19.84
C ILE A 64 6.35 -2.04 20.49
N VAL A 65 5.15 -1.97 19.94
CA VAL A 65 3.96 -2.65 20.50
C VAL A 65 4.15 -4.18 20.47
N PHE A 66 4.70 -4.74 19.39
CA PHE A 66 4.96 -6.18 19.33
C PHE A 66 6.08 -6.63 20.27
N GLN A 67 7.04 -5.78 20.59
CA GLN A 67 8.03 -6.09 21.61
C GLN A 67 7.43 -6.11 23.04
N LEU A 68 6.43 -5.26 23.30
CA LEU A 68 5.83 -5.13 24.64
C LEU A 68 4.63 -6.06 24.87
N ALA A 69 3.81 -6.29 23.84
CA ALA A 69 2.53 -6.98 23.95
C ALA A 69 2.26 -7.99 22.80
N GLY A 70 3.30 -8.41 22.09
CA GLY A 70 3.16 -9.26 20.90
C GLY A 70 2.47 -10.58 21.18
N GLU A 71 2.79 -11.27 22.29
CA GLU A 71 2.17 -12.54 22.67
C GLU A 71 0.67 -12.38 22.94
N ALA A 72 0.26 -11.31 23.63
CA ALA A 72 -1.15 -11.04 23.90
C ALA A 72 -1.92 -10.72 22.61
N LEU A 73 -1.31 -9.97 21.70
CA LEU A 73 -1.92 -9.62 20.40
C LEU A 73 -2.07 -10.83 19.50
N THR A 74 -1.01 -11.62 19.33
CA THR A 74 -1.01 -12.80 18.44
C THR A 74 -1.77 -13.99 19.02
N GLY A 75 -1.98 -14.02 20.34
CA GLY A 75 -2.81 -15.01 21.02
C GLY A 75 -4.31 -14.90 20.74
N SER A 76 -4.77 -13.78 20.17
CA SER A 76 -6.17 -13.54 19.85
C SER A 76 -6.33 -12.91 18.47
N VAL A 77 -6.95 -13.61 17.54
CA VAL A 77 -7.24 -13.13 16.18
C VAL A 77 -8.06 -11.83 16.21
N ILE A 78 -9.03 -11.74 17.13
CA ILE A 78 -9.88 -10.55 17.27
C ILE A 78 -9.05 -9.36 17.75
N LEU A 79 -8.23 -9.53 18.79
CA LEU A 79 -7.40 -8.47 19.31
C LEU A 79 -6.37 -7.99 18.29
N TYR A 80 -5.76 -8.93 17.55
CA TYR A 80 -4.84 -8.63 16.47
C TYR A 80 -5.51 -7.81 15.35
N ALA A 81 -6.71 -8.23 14.91
CA ALA A 81 -7.45 -7.54 13.86
C ALA A 81 -7.90 -6.14 14.30
N VAL A 82 -8.41 -5.99 15.53
CA VAL A 82 -8.81 -4.68 16.06
C VAL A 82 -7.61 -3.74 16.18
N TYR A 83 -6.49 -4.23 16.72
CA TYR A 83 -5.26 -3.46 16.82
C TYR A 83 -4.78 -3.00 15.43
N GLY A 84 -4.65 -3.93 14.47
CA GLY A 84 -4.19 -3.61 13.12
C GLY A 84 -5.10 -2.60 12.44
N GLY A 85 -6.42 -2.80 12.50
CA GLY A 85 -7.40 -1.87 11.91
C GLY A 85 -7.38 -0.48 12.52
N LEU A 86 -7.23 -0.37 13.85
CA LEU A 86 -7.12 0.92 14.53
C LEU A 86 -5.82 1.64 14.19
N MET A 87 -4.70 0.92 14.10
CA MET A 87 -3.41 1.51 13.76
C MET A 87 -3.40 2.01 12.32
N ALA A 88 -3.84 1.20 11.36
CA ALA A 88 -3.95 1.62 9.97
C ALA A 88 -4.86 2.85 9.84
N ALA A 89 -6.06 2.83 10.44
CA ALA A 89 -6.97 3.97 10.43
C ALA A 89 -6.33 5.22 11.04
N LEU A 90 -5.64 5.11 12.16
CA LEU A 90 -5.00 6.25 12.83
C LEU A 90 -3.92 6.90 11.94
N PHE A 91 -3.01 6.11 11.40
CA PHE A 91 -1.89 6.64 10.62
C PHE A 91 -2.31 7.09 9.22
N GLU A 92 -3.09 6.28 8.52
CA GLU A 92 -3.52 6.60 7.17
C GLU A 92 -4.49 7.79 7.13
N GLU A 93 -5.53 7.81 7.98
CA GLU A 93 -6.50 8.90 7.96
C GLU A 93 -5.89 10.21 8.49
N THR A 94 -5.02 10.15 9.50
CA THR A 94 -4.30 11.33 9.98
C THR A 94 -3.39 11.88 8.89
N GLY A 95 -2.62 11.03 8.22
CA GLY A 95 -1.74 11.44 7.12
C GLY A 95 -2.52 12.02 5.95
N ARG A 96 -3.63 11.38 5.57
CA ARG A 96 -4.54 11.84 4.52
C ARG A 96 -5.16 13.20 4.87
N TYR A 97 -5.64 13.35 6.09
CA TYR A 97 -6.21 14.62 6.56
C TYR A 97 -5.19 15.77 6.50
N ILE A 98 -3.98 15.56 7.02
CA ILE A 98 -2.91 16.56 7.01
C ILE A 98 -2.55 16.94 5.56
N ALA A 99 -2.38 15.95 4.69
CA ALA A 99 -2.03 16.19 3.30
C ALA A 99 -3.12 16.97 2.55
N MET A 100 -4.37 16.54 2.66
CA MET A 100 -5.50 17.19 2.00
C MET A 100 -5.70 18.62 2.52
N ARG A 101 -5.55 18.83 3.83
CA ARG A 101 -5.77 20.13 4.45
C ARG A 101 -4.67 21.14 4.15
N PHE A 102 -3.41 20.70 4.10
CA PHE A 102 -2.27 21.62 4.09
C PHE A 102 -1.40 21.53 2.83
N LEU A 103 -1.30 20.38 2.18
CA LEU A 103 -0.34 20.14 1.10
C LEU A 103 -0.98 20.15 -0.30
N VAL A 104 -2.19 19.56 -0.45
CA VAL A 104 -2.87 19.48 -1.75
C VAL A 104 -3.56 20.82 -2.07
N LYS A 105 -3.04 21.53 -3.08
CA LYS A 105 -3.54 22.84 -3.51
C LYS A 105 -3.64 22.95 -5.04
N PRO A 106 -4.78 23.38 -5.60
CA PRO A 106 -6.07 23.62 -4.92
C PRO A 106 -6.68 22.32 -4.42
N MET A 107 -7.54 22.41 -3.38
CA MET A 107 -8.30 21.28 -2.87
C MET A 107 -9.59 21.16 -3.67
N ASP A 108 -9.52 20.44 -4.77
CA ASP A 108 -10.63 20.14 -5.69
C ASP A 108 -10.67 18.64 -6.01
N PHE A 109 -11.74 18.18 -6.65
CA PHE A 109 -11.91 16.77 -6.98
C PHE A 109 -10.75 16.19 -7.83
N PRO A 110 -10.28 16.84 -8.92
CA PRO A 110 -9.17 16.31 -9.70
C PRO A 110 -7.90 16.10 -8.89
N ASN A 111 -7.52 17.05 -8.04
CA ASN A 111 -6.31 16.97 -7.23
C ASN A 111 -6.47 15.99 -6.05
N ALA A 112 -7.65 15.90 -5.45
CA ALA A 112 -7.96 14.90 -4.44
C ALA A 112 -7.89 13.47 -5.02
N PHE A 113 -8.46 13.26 -6.21
CA PHE A 113 -8.38 11.99 -6.93
C PHE A 113 -6.91 11.62 -7.25
N MET A 114 -6.14 12.58 -7.75
CA MET A 114 -4.71 12.40 -8.04
C MET A 114 -3.90 12.04 -6.79
N TYR A 115 -4.21 12.65 -5.64
CA TYR A 115 -3.62 12.29 -4.35
C TYR A 115 -3.95 10.86 -3.96
N GLY A 116 -5.23 10.45 -4.05
CA GLY A 116 -5.66 9.08 -3.76
C GLY A 116 -4.99 8.05 -4.66
N ALA A 117 -4.84 8.36 -5.96
CA ALA A 117 -4.11 7.51 -6.90
C ALA A 117 -2.62 7.36 -6.52
N GLY A 118 -1.99 8.39 -5.95
CA GLY A 118 -0.62 8.34 -5.45
C GLY A 118 -0.50 7.55 -4.15
N HIS A 119 -1.37 7.81 -3.17
CA HIS A 119 -1.37 7.14 -1.87
C HIS A 119 -1.65 5.64 -2.02
N GLY A 120 -2.81 5.26 -2.56
CA GLY A 120 -3.16 3.85 -2.78
C GLY A 120 -2.31 3.18 -3.86
N GLY A 121 -1.77 3.97 -4.82
CA GLY A 121 -0.82 3.47 -5.81
C GLY A 121 0.50 3.04 -5.18
N MET A 122 1.04 3.84 -4.27
CA MET A 122 2.27 3.50 -3.53
C MET A 122 2.08 2.26 -2.66
N GLU A 123 0.94 2.16 -1.98
CA GLU A 123 0.53 0.99 -1.22
C GLU A 123 0.50 -0.27 -2.11
N ALA A 124 -0.25 -0.22 -3.21
CA ALA A 124 -0.37 -1.35 -4.13
C ALA A 124 0.97 -1.78 -4.73
N MET A 125 1.81 -0.83 -5.15
CA MET A 125 3.13 -1.12 -5.72
C MET A 125 4.06 -1.79 -4.70
N LEU A 126 4.10 -1.30 -3.45
CA LEU A 126 5.01 -1.81 -2.44
C LEU A 126 4.50 -3.10 -1.80
N LEU A 127 3.24 -3.13 -1.35
CA LEU A 127 2.72 -4.30 -0.62
C LEU A 127 2.35 -5.46 -1.55
N CYS A 128 1.71 -5.18 -2.70
CA CYS A 128 1.32 -6.24 -3.64
C CYS A 128 2.37 -6.45 -4.73
N GLY A 129 2.89 -5.38 -5.33
CA GLY A 129 3.81 -5.47 -6.46
C GLY A 129 5.15 -6.09 -6.07
N VAL A 130 5.81 -5.55 -5.05
CA VAL A 130 7.12 -6.06 -4.57
C VAL A 130 6.97 -7.48 -3.98
N ALA A 131 5.88 -7.75 -3.23
CA ALA A 131 5.60 -9.09 -2.73
C ALA A 131 5.41 -10.10 -3.87
N SER A 132 4.71 -9.70 -4.95
CA SER A 132 4.54 -10.56 -6.13
C SER A 132 5.86 -10.88 -6.82
N ILE A 133 6.79 -9.92 -6.93
CA ILE A 133 8.14 -10.17 -7.46
C ILE A 133 8.87 -11.22 -6.61
N SER A 134 8.87 -11.06 -5.29
CA SER A 134 9.52 -11.98 -4.36
C SER A 134 8.91 -13.38 -4.44
N ASN A 135 7.58 -13.48 -4.51
CA ASN A 135 6.88 -14.75 -4.61
C ASN A 135 7.11 -15.46 -5.95
N ILE A 136 7.16 -14.72 -7.07
CA ILE A 136 7.49 -15.27 -8.39
C ILE A 136 8.93 -15.80 -8.38
N ALA A 137 9.88 -15.03 -7.86
CA ALA A 137 11.27 -15.47 -7.74
C ALA A 137 11.38 -16.76 -6.91
N GLY A 138 10.70 -16.82 -5.76
CA GLY A 138 10.63 -18.02 -4.93
C GLY A 138 10.01 -19.22 -5.67
N ALA A 139 8.90 -19.01 -6.40
CA ALA A 139 8.27 -20.06 -7.18
C ALA A 139 9.16 -20.64 -8.27
N VAL A 140 9.92 -19.78 -8.96
CA VAL A 140 10.89 -20.21 -9.98
C VAL A 140 12.04 -21.00 -9.38
N MET A 141 12.47 -20.69 -8.15
CA MET A 141 13.55 -21.43 -7.47
C MET A 141 13.10 -22.79 -6.93
N ILE A 142 11.80 -22.97 -6.67
CA ILE A 142 11.22 -24.22 -6.16
C ILE A 142 10.90 -25.20 -7.30
N ASN A 143 10.49 -24.70 -8.46
CA ASN A 143 10.11 -25.50 -9.64
C ASN A 143 11.32 -25.90 -10.49
#